data_cd085686b52fc6bb2281da3d925ede28
#
_entry.id   cd085686b52fc6bb2281da3d925ede28
#
_cell.length_a   1.000
_cell.length_b   1.000
_cell.length_c   1.000
_cell.angle_alpha   90.00
_cell.angle_beta   90.00
_cell.angle_gamma   90.00
#
_symmetry.space_group_name_H-M   'P 1'
#
loop_
_entity.id
_entity.type
_entity.pdbx_description
1 polymer ?
#
loop_
_entity_poly.entity_id
_entity_poly.type
_entity_poly.pdbx_seq_one_letter_code
_entity_poly.pdbx_strand_id
1 'polypeptide(L)'
;MTNSNHSISNGVSKIKTTYRLPSDLKIKMLQAVEKSYGKKKKSQWINEAINNLVKYDIGLASVGLGEHYESQDKSDVLLLDEKTFQALETAMMIVRRQDPLYEGVQSSIIRAAIRNRLDQNEFDDSN
;
A
#
# COMPACT_ATOMS: atom_id res chain seq x y z
N MET A 1 20.12 -16.84 -9.83
CA MET A 1 20.77 -15.53 -9.81
C MET A 1 20.09 -14.62 -8.79
N THR A 2 20.88 -14.01 -7.95
CA THR A 2 20.35 -13.18 -6.89
C THR A 2 19.77 -11.88 -7.44
N ASN A 3 18.61 -11.54 -6.96
CA ASN A 3 17.95 -10.32 -7.35
C ASN A 3 18.51 -9.17 -6.53
N SER A 4 19.06 -8.15 -7.19
CA SER A 4 19.65 -6.98 -6.53
C SER A 4 18.65 -6.13 -5.76
N ASN A 5 17.34 -6.35 -5.99
CA ASN A 5 16.28 -5.60 -5.30
C ASN A 5 15.94 -6.17 -3.93
N HIS A 6 16.50 -7.31 -3.58
CA HIS A 6 16.26 -7.94 -2.28
C HIS A 6 17.35 -7.56 -1.30
N SER A 7 16.95 -7.13 -0.12
CA SER A 7 17.84 -7.03 1.02
C SER A 7 17.39 -8.04 2.06
N ILE A 8 18.35 -8.67 2.71
CA ILE A 8 18.09 -9.69 3.71
C ILE A 8 18.49 -9.16 5.08
N SER A 9 17.56 -9.18 6.02
CA SER A 9 17.79 -8.79 7.41
C SER A 9 17.16 -9.85 8.30
N ASN A 10 17.96 -10.45 9.17
CA ASN A 10 17.48 -11.48 10.11
C ASN A 10 16.78 -12.65 9.39
N GLY A 11 17.25 -13.02 8.22
CA GLY A 11 16.66 -14.11 7.43
C GLY A 11 15.36 -13.76 6.72
N VAL A 12 14.93 -12.50 6.79
CA VAL A 12 13.69 -12.04 6.13
C VAL A 12 14.05 -11.16 4.95
N SER A 13 13.55 -11.54 3.76
CA SER A 13 13.73 -10.73 2.55
C SER A 13 12.82 -9.52 2.59
N LYS A 14 13.38 -8.36 2.29
CA LYS A 14 12.64 -7.11 2.14
C LYS A 14 12.81 -6.59 0.73
N ILE A 15 11.73 -6.14 0.13
CA ILE A 15 11.73 -5.65 -1.24
C ILE A 15 11.43 -4.16 -1.22
N LYS A 16 12.38 -3.37 -1.67
CA LYS A 16 12.23 -1.92 -1.78
C LYS A 16 11.20 -1.62 -2.86
N THR A 17 10.17 -0.88 -2.50
CA THR A 17 9.05 -0.59 -3.39
C THR A 17 8.79 0.91 -3.38
N THR A 18 8.65 1.48 -4.57
CA THR A 18 8.35 2.90 -4.74
C THR A 18 6.89 3.05 -5.16
N TYR A 19 6.23 4.06 -4.62
CA TYR A 19 4.86 4.37 -4.97
C TYR A 19 4.65 5.88 -4.85
N ARG A 20 3.55 6.37 -5.40
CA ARG A 20 3.22 7.79 -5.35
C ARG A 20 1.94 7.99 -4.55
N LEU A 21 1.93 9.06 -3.74
CA LEU A 21 0.74 9.38 -2.95
C LEU A 21 0.64 10.89 -2.75
N PRO A 22 -0.61 11.39 -2.57
CA PRO A 22 -0.82 12.81 -2.22
C PRO A 22 -0.29 13.13 -0.83
N SER A 23 0.13 14.38 -0.65
CA SER A 23 0.71 14.81 0.63
C SER A 23 -0.26 14.70 1.80
N ASP A 24 -1.55 15.01 1.59
CA ASP A 24 -2.55 14.91 2.65
C ASP A 24 -2.77 13.46 3.09
N LEU A 25 -2.77 12.53 2.15
CA LEU A 25 -2.87 11.11 2.47
C LEU A 25 -1.66 10.63 3.25
N LYS A 26 -0.47 11.10 2.86
CA LYS A 26 0.76 10.76 3.57
C LYS A 26 0.72 11.25 5.03
N ILE A 27 0.25 12.47 5.25
CA ILE A 27 0.14 13.03 6.60
C ILE A 27 -0.79 12.17 7.46
N LYS A 28 -1.97 11.84 6.95
CA LYS A 28 -2.93 11.01 7.67
C LYS A 28 -2.37 9.62 7.97
N MET A 29 -1.69 9.03 7.00
CA MET A 29 -1.06 7.73 7.17
C MET A 29 0.00 7.76 8.28
N LEU A 30 0.88 8.75 8.25
CA LEU A 30 1.96 8.84 9.24
C LEU A 30 1.40 9.07 10.64
N GLN A 31 0.32 9.84 10.78
CA GLN A 31 -0.36 10.02 12.06
C GLN A 31 -0.93 8.70 12.57
N ALA A 32 -1.55 7.93 11.69
CA ALA A 32 -2.09 6.62 12.05
C ALA A 32 -1.00 5.63 12.45
N VAL A 33 0.12 5.64 11.72
CA VAL A 33 1.27 4.78 12.04
C VAL A 33 1.80 5.11 13.43
N GLU A 34 2.02 6.39 13.71
CA GLU A 34 2.56 6.81 15.01
C GLU A 34 1.62 6.45 16.16
N LYS A 35 0.33 6.64 15.96
CA LYS A 35 -0.68 6.31 16.97
C LYS A 35 -0.71 4.82 17.28
N SER A 36 -0.55 3.97 16.27
CA SER A 36 -0.71 2.53 16.42
C SER A 36 0.60 1.83 16.82
N TYR A 37 1.72 2.23 16.24
CA TYR A 37 2.98 1.49 16.35
C TYR A 37 4.16 2.35 16.79
N GLY A 38 4.00 3.66 16.89
CA GLY A 38 5.10 4.57 17.14
C GLY A 38 5.85 4.92 15.87
N LYS A 39 6.97 5.59 16.02
CA LYS A 39 7.75 6.09 14.88
C LYS A 39 8.46 4.96 14.16
N LYS A 40 8.74 5.16 12.86
CA LYS A 40 9.55 4.27 12.02
C LYS A 40 8.90 2.90 11.74
N LYS A 41 7.58 2.82 11.82
CA LYS A 41 6.85 1.58 11.53
C LYS A 41 5.96 1.69 10.29
N LYS A 42 6.26 2.64 9.42
CA LYS A 42 5.47 2.88 8.20
C LYS A 42 5.37 1.63 7.33
N SER A 43 6.49 0.97 7.07
CA SER A 43 6.49 -0.22 6.20
C SER A 43 5.65 -1.33 6.79
N GLN A 44 5.76 -1.59 8.08
CA GLN A 44 4.93 -2.61 8.74
C GLN A 44 3.44 -2.30 8.58
N TRP A 45 3.06 -1.04 8.83
CA TRP A 45 1.67 -0.61 8.75
C TRP A 45 1.12 -0.79 7.33
N ILE A 46 1.91 -0.42 6.31
CA ILE A 46 1.48 -0.54 4.91
C ILE A 46 1.45 -2.01 4.46
N ASN A 47 2.43 -2.83 4.88
CA ASN A 47 2.39 -4.27 4.60
C ASN A 47 1.07 -4.87 5.07
N GLU A 48 0.67 -4.56 6.28
CA GLU A 48 -0.59 -5.04 6.83
C GLU A 48 -1.80 -4.50 6.07
N ALA A 49 -1.74 -3.22 5.67
CA ALA A 49 -2.81 -2.60 4.90
C ALA A 49 -3.01 -3.31 3.54
N ILE A 50 -1.92 -3.62 2.86
CA ILE A 50 -1.98 -4.31 1.57
C ILE A 50 -2.57 -5.71 1.73
N ASN A 51 -2.11 -6.46 2.71
CA ASN A 51 -2.64 -7.81 2.95
C ASN A 51 -4.13 -7.78 3.29
N ASN A 52 -4.56 -6.79 4.07
CA ASN A 52 -5.97 -6.62 4.39
C ASN A 52 -6.80 -6.28 3.15
N LEU A 53 -6.30 -5.38 2.29
CA LEU A 53 -6.99 -5.04 1.06
C LEU A 53 -7.22 -6.28 0.20
N VAL A 54 -6.18 -7.06 -0.04
CA VAL A 54 -6.26 -8.24 -0.90
C VAL A 54 -7.19 -9.29 -0.29
N LYS A 55 -7.22 -9.40 1.04
CA LYS A 55 -8.05 -10.38 1.73
C LYS A 55 -9.53 -10.01 1.72
N TYR A 56 -9.85 -8.75 1.91
CA TYR A 56 -11.23 -8.32 2.17
C TYR A 56 -11.89 -7.60 0.99
N ASP A 57 -11.13 -6.98 0.11
CA ASP A 57 -11.68 -6.30 -1.08
C ASP A 57 -11.59 -7.21 -2.29
N ILE A 58 -12.48 -8.19 -2.36
CA ILE A 58 -12.49 -9.16 -3.45
C ILE A 58 -12.74 -8.42 -4.77
N GLY A 59 -11.87 -8.69 -5.75
CA GLY A 59 -11.93 -8.02 -7.04
C GLY A 59 -11.34 -6.62 -7.05
N LEU A 60 -10.88 -6.13 -5.89
CA LEU A 60 -10.18 -4.85 -5.76
C LEU A 60 -11.01 -3.67 -6.28
N ALA A 61 -12.30 -3.69 -5.95
CA ALA A 61 -13.26 -2.69 -6.42
C ALA A 61 -12.96 -1.28 -5.91
N SER A 62 -12.25 -1.15 -4.76
CA SER A 62 -11.91 0.15 -4.20
C SER A 62 -10.72 0.82 -4.86
N VAL A 63 -9.97 0.09 -5.70
CA VAL A 63 -8.78 0.65 -6.35
C VAL A 63 -9.20 1.73 -7.34
N GLY A 64 -8.65 2.92 -7.18
CA GLY A 64 -8.94 4.07 -8.04
C GLY A 64 -10.17 4.86 -7.66
N LEU A 65 -11.02 4.34 -6.79
CA LEU A 65 -12.24 5.06 -6.39
C LEU A 65 -11.90 6.31 -5.57
N GLY A 66 -12.52 7.41 -5.93
CA GLY A 66 -12.36 8.67 -5.22
C GLY A 66 -11.00 9.34 -5.40
N GLU A 67 -10.18 8.83 -6.31
CA GLU A 67 -8.88 9.44 -6.59
C GLU A 67 -9.05 10.64 -7.50
N HIS A 68 -8.39 11.72 -7.14
CA HIS A 68 -8.28 12.89 -7.98
C HIS A 68 -6.84 13.02 -8.44
N TYR A 69 -6.66 13.28 -9.73
CA TYR A 69 -5.34 13.54 -10.27
C TYR A 69 -4.84 14.87 -9.77
N GLU A 70 -3.88 14.83 -8.87
CA GLU A 70 -3.19 16.02 -8.42
C GLU A 70 -1.74 15.97 -8.89
N SER A 71 -1.30 17.08 -9.47
CA SER A 71 0.05 17.21 -9.99
C SER A 71 1.11 17.19 -8.89
N GLN A 72 0.70 17.11 -7.63
CA GLN A 72 1.60 17.21 -6.47
C GLN A 72 1.86 15.88 -5.78
N ASP A 73 1.44 14.76 -6.37
CA ASP A 73 1.75 13.46 -5.82
C ASP A 73 3.26 13.26 -5.79
N LYS A 74 3.77 12.81 -4.65
CA LYS A 74 5.20 12.60 -4.45
C LYS A 74 5.52 11.12 -4.33
N SER A 75 6.73 10.78 -4.75
CA SER A 75 7.25 9.42 -4.55
C SER A 75 7.56 9.18 -3.08
N ASP A 76 7.27 7.99 -2.62
CA ASP A 76 7.66 7.51 -1.32
C ASP A 76 8.19 6.09 -1.47
N VAL A 77 8.94 5.62 -0.49
CA VAL A 77 9.56 4.31 -0.53
C VAL A 77 9.11 3.51 0.69
N LEU A 78 8.85 2.24 0.48
CA LEU A 78 8.54 1.33 1.57
C LEU A 78 9.23 -0.01 1.34
N LEU A 79 9.37 -0.79 2.40
CA LEU A 79 9.95 -2.12 2.33
C LEU A 79 8.83 -3.14 2.52
N LEU A 80 8.59 -3.95 1.49
CA LEU A 80 7.60 -5.01 1.56
C LEU A 80 8.26 -6.33 1.91
N ASP A 81 7.62 -7.11 2.78
CA ASP A 81 8.03 -8.49 2.93
C ASP A 81 7.60 -9.29 1.69
N GLU A 82 8.18 -10.46 1.54
CA GLU A 82 7.99 -11.25 0.32
C GLU A 82 6.54 -11.66 0.12
N LYS A 83 5.86 -12.03 1.19
CA LYS A 83 4.44 -12.40 1.15
C LYS A 83 3.57 -11.22 0.67
N THR A 84 3.83 -10.04 1.20
CA THR A 84 3.08 -8.83 0.80
C THR A 84 3.38 -8.46 -0.64
N PHE A 85 4.64 -8.58 -1.06
CA PHE A 85 5.00 -8.31 -2.45
C PHE A 85 4.26 -9.24 -3.41
N GLN A 86 4.16 -10.52 -3.09
CA GLN A 86 3.40 -11.47 -3.90
C GLN A 86 1.91 -11.12 -3.93
N ALA A 87 1.36 -10.70 -2.79
CA ALA A 87 -0.04 -10.24 -2.74
C ALA A 87 -0.26 -9.02 -3.62
N LEU A 88 0.68 -8.09 -3.60
CA LEU A 88 0.63 -6.90 -4.46
C LEU A 88 0.68 -7.28 -5.94
N GLU A 89 1.57 -8.20 -6.33
CA GLU A 89 1.66 -8.66 -7.71
C GLU A 89 0.36 -9.32 -8.17
N THR A 90 -0.23 -10.16 -7.33
CA THR A 90 -1.51 -10.78 -7.63
C THR A 90 -2.60 -9.74 -7.80
N ALA A 91 -2.64 -8.74 -6.93
CA ALA A 91 -3.60 -7.64 -7.03
C ALA A 91 -3.44 -6.86 -8.33
N MET A 92 -2.19 -6.59 -8.71
CA MET A 92 -1.90 -5.91 -9.98
C MET A 92 -2.42 -6.69 -11.18
N MET A 93 -2.26 -8.01 -11.16
CA MET A 93 -2.79 -8.87 -12.24
C MET A 93 -4.31 -8.79 -12.32
N ILE A 94 -4.99 -8.80 -11.18
CA ILE A 94 -6.45 -8.72 -11.13
C ILE A 94 -6.93 -7.39 -11.72
N VAL A 95 -6.33 -6.28 -11.32
CA VAL A 95 -6.71 -4.95 -11.83
C VAL A 95 -6.47 -4.87 -13.33
N ARG A 96 -5.33 -5.35 -13.82
CA ARG A 96 -4.99 -5.29 -15.24
C ARG A 96 -5.88 -6.18 -16.10
N ARG A 97 -6.41 -7.26 -15.55
CA ARG A 97 -7.40 -8.09 -16.27
C ARG A 97 -8.71 -7.34 -16.45
N GLN A 98 -9.10 -6.53 -15.46
CA GLN A 98 -10.33 -5.74 -15.53
C GLN A 98 -10.15 -4.53 -16.41
N ASP A 99 -8.96 -3.91 -16.38
CA ASP A 99 -8.64 -2.73 -17.16
C ASP A 99 -7.18 -2.81 -17.63
N PRO A 100 -6.93 -3.38 -18.83
CA PRO A 100 -5.56 -3.53 -19.34
C PRO A 100 -4.83 -2.22 -19.57
N LEU A 101 -5.56 -1.10 -19.66
CA LEU A 101 -4.97 0.22 -19.90
C LEU A 101 -4.74 1.00 -18.62
N TYR A 102 -4.97 0.39 -17.46
CA TYR A 102 -4.79 1.06 -16.18
C TYR A 102 -3.32 1.39 -15.96
N GLU A 103 -3.03 2.69 -15.79
CA GLU A 103 -1.68 3.17 -15.54
C GLU A 103 -1.45 3.38 -14.05
N GLY A 104 -0.19 3.19 -13.60
CA GLY A 104 0.16 3.41 -12.21
C GLY A 104 -0.55 2.46 -11.25
N VAL A 105 -0.76 1.23 -11.68
CA VAL A 105 -1.56 0.25 -10.93
C VAL A 105 -0.96 -0.04 -9.56
N GLN A 106 0.37 -0.14 -9.45
CA GLN A 106 1.02 -0.42 -8.17
C GLN A 106 0.72 0.66 -7.15
N SER A 107 0.93 1.92 -7.53
CA SER A 107 0.65 3.05 -6.64
C SER A 107 -0.83 3.12 -6.27
N SER A 108 -1.73 2.88 -7.24
CA SER A 108 -3.17 2.91 -6.99
C SER A 108 -3.59 1.86 -5.96
N ILE A 109 -3.03 0.66 -6.04
CA ILE A 109 -3.35 -0.40 -5.08
C ILE A 109 -2.83 -0.02 -3.68
N ILE A 110 -1.60 0.49 -3.60
CA ILE A 110 -1.04 0.88 -2.30
C ILE A 110 -1.85 2.02 -1.69
N ARG A 111 -2.25 3.02 -2.49
CA ARG A 111 -3.11 4.12 -2.01
C ARG A 111 -4.46 3.61 -1.52
N ALA A 112 -5.06 2.68 -2.25
CA ALA A 112 -6.34 2.08 -1.83
C ALA A 112 -6.20 1.35 -0.51
N ALA A 113 -5.11 0.61 -0.32
CA ALA A 113 -4.83 -0.08 0.93
C ALA A 113 -4.72 0.90 2.10
N ILE A 114 -4.01 2.01 1.88
CA ILE A 114 -3.86 3.05 2.90
C ILE A 114 -5.21 3.67 3.24
N ARG A 115 -5.99 4.07 2.23
CA ARG A 115 -7.31 4.69 2.46
C ARG A 115 -8.25 3.75 3.20
N ASN A 116 -8.30 2.49 2.80
CA ASN A 116 -9.19 1.53 3.45
C ASN A 116 -8.83 1.34 4.92
N ARG A 117 -7.54 1.27 5.22
CA ARG A 117 -7.11 1.11 6.61
C ARG A 117 -7.40 2.36 7.43
N LEU A 118 -7.22 3.54 6.85
CA LEU A 118 -7.54 4.80 7.54
C LEU A 118 -9.03 4.91 7.82
N ASP A 119 -9.88 4.55 6.86
CA ASP A 119 -11.33 4.56 7.04
C ASP A 119 -11.75 3.60 8.13
N GLN A 120 -11.17 2.43 8.17
CA GLN A 120 -11.46 1.43 9.20
C GLN A 120 -11.04 1.92 10.59
N ASN A 121 -9.87 2.55 10.69
CA ASN A 121 -9.40 3.11 11.94
C ASN A 121 -10.33 4.22 12.45
N GLU A 122 -10.80 5.09 11.57
CA GLU A 122 -11.76 6.13 11.93
C GLU A 122 -13.05 5.55 12.47
N PHE A 123 -13.53 4.49 11.84
CA PHE A 123 -14.75 3.78 12.28
C PHE A 123 -14.53 3.18 13.67
N ASP A 124 -13.39 2.51 13.89
CA ASP A 124 -13.07 1.90 15.18
C ASP A 124 -12.95 2.96 16.29
N ASP A 125 -12.35 4.11 15.97
CA ASP A 125 -12.20 5.21 16.93
C ASP A 125 -13.55 5.87 17.28
N SER A 126 -14.53 5.77 16.40
CA SER A 126 -15.87 6.33 16.61
C SER A 126 -16.72 5.49 17.57
N ASN A 127 -16.31 4.30 17.84
CA ASN A 127 -16.97 3.40 18.78
C ASN A 127 -16.28 3.47 20.14
#